data_be11fa95fffba0a55150ca1975ee14d7
#
_entry.id   be11fa95fffba0a55150ca1975ee14d7
#
_cell.length_a   1.000
_cell.length_b   1.000
_cell.length_c   1.000
_cell.angle_alpha   90.00
_cell.angle_beta   90.00
_cell.angle_gamma   90.00
#
_symmetry.space_group_name_H-M   'P 1'
#
loop_
_entity.id
_entity.type
_entity.pdbx_description
1 polymer ?
#
loop_
_entity_poly.entity_id
_entity_poly.type
_entity_poly.pdbx_seq_one_letter_code
_entity_poly.pdbx_strand_id
1 'polypeptide(L)'
;MQQLTSNVFAETQTRGCNHGFVTTSDGIVMIDSPHKPSDALKLKAEIARRGQLRYIINTEPHGDHWTGNAFFDVPVIAHEGVRTRILTTDIPAHVARVAAFGPEEPKLLEGYTPNAPVITFKNGMTLHVGDHTFQMLHMPGHTAY
;
A
#
# COMPACT_ATOMS: atom_id res chain seq x y z
N MET A 1 -13.68 4.04 6.17
CA MET A 1 -12.90 5.13 5.48
C MET A 1 -13.44 6.46 5.92
N GLN A 2 -12.59 7.29 6.50
CA GLN A 2 -12.89 8.65 6.95
C GLN A 2 -12.34 9.67 5.95
N GLN A 3 -13.12 10.66 5.59
CA GLN A 3 -12.65 11.81 4.81
C GLN A 3 -12.04 12.83 5.77
N LEU A 4 -10.77 13.17 5.57
CA LEU A 4 -10.02 14.11 6.42
C LEU A 4 -10.04 15.53 5.83
N THR A 5 -9.93 15.64 4.51
CA THR A 5 -10.05 16.90 3.75
C THR A 5 -10.89 16.65 2.51
N SER A 6 -11.08 17.64 1.64
CA SER A 6 -11.80 17.48 0.37
C SER A 6 -11.24 16.35 -0.52
N ASN A 7 -9.96 16.00 -0.37
CA ASN A 7 -9.24 15.09 -1.25
C ASN A 7 -8.39 14.02 -0.51
N VAL A 8 -8.36 14.01 0.83
CA VAL A 8 -7.61 13.03 1.64
C VAL A 8 -8.57 12.13 2.41
N PHE A 9 -8.36 10.83 2.26
CA PHE A 9 -9.16 9.78 2.88
C PHE A 9 -8.25 8.80 3.64
N ALA A 10 -8.65 8.42 4.86
CA ALA A 10 -7.91 7.47 5.68
C ALA A 10 -8.82 6.38 6.25
N GLU A 11 -8.26 5.21 6.47
CA GLU A 11 -8.88 4.10 7.16
C GLU A 11 -8.03 3.70 8.36
N THR A 12 -8.63 3.73 9.54
CA THR A 12 -7.96 3.47 10.81
C THR A 12 -8.63 2.37 11.64
N GLN A 13 -9.65 1.72 11.06
CA GLN A 13 -10.46 0.70 11.76
C GLN A 13 -10.21 -0.72 11.22
N THR A 14 -9.24 -0.89 10.34
CA THR A 14 -8.85 -2.20 9.82
C THR A 14 -7.67 -2.79 10.61
N ARG A 15 -7.43 -4.07 10.40
CA ARG A 15 -6.29 -4.76 11.01
C ARG A 15 -4.98 -4.36 10.33
N GLY A 16 -3.95 -4.07 11.10
CA GLY A 16 -2.63 -3.67 10.64
C GLY A 16 -2.46 -2.15 10.61
N CYS A 17 -1.78 -1.63 9.61
CA CYS A 17 -1.49 -0.21 9.49
C CYS A 17 -2.74 0.64 9.20
N ASN A 18 -2.64 1.92 9.50
CA ASN A 18 -3.51 2.92 8.91
C ASN A 18 -3.09 3.11 7.45
N HIS A 19 -4.06 3.16 6.55
CA HIS A 19 -3.82 3.38 5.14
C HIS A 19 -4.82 4.40 4.59
N GLY A 20 -4.55 4.92 3.41
CA GLY A 20 -5.43 5.92 2.84
C GLY A 20 -5.11 6.24 1.39
N PHE A 21 -5.74 7.29 0.88
CA PHE A 21 -5.43 7.79 -0.45
C PHE A 21 -5.73 9.28 -0.57
N VAL A 22 -5.08 9.88 -1.57
CA VAL A 22 -5.27 11.26 -1.97
C VAL A 22 -5.82 11.28 -3.39
N THR A 23 -6.94 11.99 -3.61
CA THR A 23 -7.45 12.27 -4.95
C THR A 23 -6.78 13.54 -5.50
N THR A 24 -6.32 13.48 -6.73
CA THR A 24 -5.67 14.60 -7.44
C THR A 24 -6.37 14.86 -8.76
N SER A 25 -6.01 15.91 -9.47
CA SER A 25 -6.53 16.20 -10.82
C SER A 25 -6.07 15.19 -11.89
N ASP A 26 -5.06 14.32 -11.59
CA ASP A 26 -4.59 13.24 -12.47
C ASP A 26 -4.68 11.86 -11.81
N GLY A 27 -5.76 11.60 -11.10
CA GLY A 27 -6.04 10.30 -10.48
C GLY A 27 -5.70 10.24 -8.99
N ILE A 28 -5.49 9.03 -8.48
CA ILE A 28 -5.40 8.75 -7.06
C ILE A 28 -4.02 8.20 -6.70
N VAL A 29 -3.47 8.66 -5.59
CA VAL A 29 -2.26 8.11 -4.97
C VAL A 29 -2.66 7.46 -3.65
N MET A 30 -2.41 6.16 -3.52
CA MET A 30 -2.65 5.40 -2.29
C MET A 30 -1.40 5.41 -1.41
N ILE A 31 -1.59 5.55 -0.10
CA ILE A 31 -0.53 5.48 0.92
C ILE A 31 -0.76 4.22 1.73
N ASP A 32 0.15 3.30 1.65
CA ASP A 32 0.07 1.94 2.17
C ASP A 32 -1.16 1.15 1.70
N SER A 33 -1.18 -0.13 1.93
CA SER A 33 -2.28 -1.00 1.54
C SER A 33 -2.73 -1.87 2.70
N PRO A 34 -4.02 -2.27 2.74
CA PRO A 34 -4.54 -3.10 3.82
C PRO A 34 -3.75 -4.40 4.00
N HIS A 35 -3.53 -4.80 5.25
CA HIS A 35 -2.92 -6.09 5.58
C HIS A 35 -3.81 -7.26 5.17
N LYS A 36 -5.12 -7.10 5.35
CA LYS A 36 -6.11 -8.15 5.10
C LYS A 36 -6.58 -8.09 3.64
N PRO A 37 -6.44 -9.19 2.85
CA PRO A 37 -6.86 -9.24 1.44
C PRO A 37 -8.30 -8.79 1.18
N SER A 38 -9.25 -9.26 1.98
CA SER A 38 -10.65 -8.84 1.83
C SER A 38 -10.86 -7.33 2.02
N ASP A 39 -10.06 -6.67 2.87
CA ASP A 39 -10.12 -5.23 3.05
C ASP A 39 -9.42 -4.50 1.88
N ALA A 40 -8.37 -5.10 1.27
CA ALA A 40 -7.77 -4.57 0.05
C ALA A 40 -8.77 -4.56 -1.11
N LEU A 41 -9.59 -5.59 -1.26
CA LEU A 41 -10.65 -5.63 -2.28
C LEU A 41 -11.75 -4.58 -2.03
N LYS A 42 -12.14 -4.34 -0.78
CA LYS A 42 -13.06 -3.26 -0.43
C LYS A 42 -12.48 -1.89 -0.78
N LEU A 43 -11.20 -1.66 -0.44
CA LEU A 43 -10.51 -0.43 -0.79
C LEU A 43 -10.39 -0.24 -2.30
N LYS A 44 -10.09 -1.31 -3.04
CA LYS A 44 -10.06 -1.29 -4.51
C LYS A 44 -11.39 -0.83 -5.10
N ALA A 45 -12.50 -1.38 -4.60
CA ALA A 45 -13.84 -0.97 -5.02
C ALA A 45 -14.15 0.50 -4.66
N GLU A 46 -13.68 0.96 -3.50
CA GLU A 46 -13.85 2.35 -3.06
C GLU A 46 -13.06 3.32 -3.95
N ILE A 47 -11.82 3.00 -4.26
CA ILE A 47 -10.95 3.79 -5.15
C ILE A 47 -11.56 3.86 -6.56
N ALA A 48 -12.02 2.72 -7.10
CA ALA A 48 -12.58 2.65 -8.44
C ALA A 48 -13.83 3.53 -8.64
N ARG A 49 -14.59 3.80 -7.57
CA ARG A 49 -15.73 4.73 -7.63
C ARG A 49 -15.33 6.21 -7.66
N ARG A 50 -14.07 6.51 -7.27
CA ARG A 50 -13.59 7.89 -7.14
C ARG A 50 -12.68 8.31 -8.28
N GLY A 51 -12.00 7.36 -8.93
CA GLY A 51 -11.09 7.65 -10.03
C GLY A 51 -10.10 6.53 -10.29
N GLN A 52 -9.14 6.82 -11.15
CA GLN A 52 -8.08 5.89 -11.50
C GLN A 52 -6.97 5.93 -10.46
N LEU A 53 -6.60 4.77 -9.90
CA LEU A 53 -5.38 4.65 -9.10
C LEU A 53 -4.16 4.79 -10.02
N ARG A 54 -3.20 5.63 -9.63
CA ARG A 54 -1.96 5.88 -10.38
C ARG A 54 -0.75 5.25 -9.73
N TYR A 55 -0.64 5.37 -8.41
CA TYR A 55 0.51 4.91 -7.65
C TYR A 55 0.10 4.42 -6.27
N ILE A 56 0.90 3.51 -5.73
CA ILE A 56 0.93 3.18 -4.31
C ILE A 56 2.27 3.66 -3.75
N ILE A 57 2.26 4.33 -2.61
CA ILE A 57 3.46 4.67 -1.85
C ILE A 57 3.46 3.82 -0.58
N ASN A 58 4.48 2.98 -0.37
CA ASN A 58 4.65 2.29 0.90
C ASN A 58 5.58 3.09 1.80
N THR A 59 5.15 3.28 3.04
CA THR A 59 5.86 4.10 4.02
C THR A 59 6.94 3.33 4.76
N GLU A 60 6.81 1.99 4.87
CA GLU A 60 7.75 1.15 5.62
C GLU A 60 7.70 -0.34 5.19
N PRO A 61 8.62 -1.22 5.69
CA PRO A 61 8.78 -2.59 5.20
C PRO A 61 7.93 -3.67 5.87
N HIS A 62 7.13 -3.37 6.90
CA HIS A 62 6.29 -4.39 7.54
C HIS A 62 5.14 -4.85 6.63
N GLY A 63 4.76 -6.11 6.78
CA GLY A 63 3.77 -6.75 5.90
C GLY A 63 2.41 -6.09 5.87
N ASP A 64 2.01 -5.45 6.94
CA ASP A 64 0.74 -4.75 7.04
C ASP A 64 0.66 -3.45 6.22
N HIS A 65 1.78 -2.98 5.65
CA HIS A 65 1.84 -1.84 4.75
C HIS A 65 1.82 -2.21 3.27
N TRP A 66 2.17 -3.46 2.90
CA TRP A 66 2.33 -3.84 1.50
C TRP A 66 1.60 -5.13 1.08
N THR A 67 1.04 -5.91 2.00
CA THR A 67 0.34 -7.17 1.62
C THR A 67 -0.75 -6.93 0.59
N GLY A 68 -1.53 -5.87 0.75
CA GLY A 68 -2.61 -5.51 -0.15
C GLY A 68 -2.16 -5.00 -1.52
N ASN A 69 -0.89 -4.65 -1.72
CA ASN A 69 -0.39 -4.16 -3.02
C ASN A 69 -0.70 -5.13 -4.16
N ALA A 70 -0.66 -6.44 -3.89
CA ALA A 70 -0.91 -7.50 -4.87
C ALA A 70 -2.29 -7.44 -5.54
N PHE A 71 -3.24 -6.75 -4.93
CA PHE A 71 -4.60 -6.60 -5.47
C PHE A 71 -4.75 -5.41 -6.43
N PHE A 72 -3.67 -4.62 -6.65
CA PHE A 72 -3.67 -3.43 -7.48
C PHE A 72 -2.59 -3.56 -8.58
N ASP A 73 -3.00 -3.28 -9.81
CA ASP A 73 -2.10 -3.32 -10.97
C ASP A 73 -1.60 -1.90 -11.30
N VAL A 74 -0.78 -1.36 -10.40
CA VAL A 74 -0.17 -0.04 -10.55
C VAL A 74 1.26 -0.03 -9.99
N PRO A 75 2.13 0.89 -10.43
CA PRO A 75 3.46 1.05 -9.89
C PRO A 75 3.46 1.35 -8.39
N VAL A 76 4.34 0.68 -7.66
CA VAL A 76 4.59 0.92 -6.23
C VAL A 76 5.88 1.69 -6.07
N ILE A 77 5.87 2.69 -5.19
CA ILE A 77 6.98 3.58 -4.84
C ILE A 77 7.32 3.34 -3.37
N ALA A 78 8.60 3.19 -3.04
CA ALA A 78 9.05 3.09 -1.65
C ALA A 78 10.56 3.35 -1.51
N HIS A 79 11.06 3.40 -0.27
CA HIS A 79 12.49 3.32 -0.01
C HIS A 79 13.07 1.99 -0.54
N GLU A 80 14.32 1.99 -1.03
CA GLU A 80 14.95 0.77 -1.60
C GLU A 80 15.02 -0.39 -0.62
N GLY A 81 15.15 -0.10 0.68
CA GLY A 81 15.13 -1.11 1.74
C GLY A 81 13.77 -1.80 1.89
N VAL A 82 12.67 -1.10 1.65
CA VAL A 82 11.32 -1.69 1.60
C VAL A 82 11.24 -2.71 0.46
N ARG A 83 11.71 -2.35 -0.73
CA ARG A 83 11.79 -3.28 -1.87
C ARG A 83 12.62 -4.52 -1.51
N THR A 84 13.81 -4.33 -0.97
CA THR A 84 14.69 -5.43 -0.57
C THR A 84 13.99 -6.35 0.43
N ARG A 85 13.32 -5.79 1.44
CA ARG A 85 12.59 -6.55 2.46
C ARG A 85 11.47 -7.38 1.83
N ILE A 86 10.67 -6.82 0.93
CA ILE A 86 9.59 -7.55 0.26
C ILE A 86 10.15 -8.72 -0.54
N LEU A 87 11.19 -8.48 -1.35
CA LEU A 87 11.79 -9.50 -2.21
C LEU A 87 12.52 -10.62 -1.45
N THR A 88 12.92 -10.39 -0.20
CA THR A 88 13.58 -11.39 0.66
C THR A 88 12.63 -12.00 1.69
N THR A 89 11.35 -11.63 1.68
CA THR A 89 10.34 -12.21 2.59
C THR A 89 10.03 -13.64 2.20
N ASP A 90 9.96 -14.54 3.19
CA ASP A 90 9.41 -15.88 3.02
C ASP A 90 7.90 -15.76 2.73
N ILE A 91 7.54 -15.78 1.45
CA ILE A 91 6.16 -15.59 1.00
C ILE A 91 5.24 -16.70 1.49
N PRO A 92 5.57 -18.00 1.43
CA PRO A 92 4.76 -19.06 2.02
C PRO A 92 4.43 -18.82 3.50
N ALA A 93 5.42 -18.47 4.31
CA ALA A 93 5.20 -18.18 5.73
C ALA A 93 4.37 -16.89 5.94
N HIS A 94 4.56 -15.87 5.08
CA HIS A 94 3.76 -14.65 5.11
C HIS A 94 2.29 -14.94 4.79
N VAL A 95 2.03 -15.66 3.70
CA VAL A 95 0.68 -16.06 3.27
C VAL A 95 -0.02 -16.87 4.34
N ALA A 96 0.67 -17.84 4.98
CA ALA A 96 0.09 -18.64 6.06
C ALA A 96 -0.37 -17.77 7.24
N ARG A 97 0.39 -16.73 7.60
CA ARG A 97 -0.01 -15.79 8.68
C ARG A 97 -1.22 -14.96 8.29
N VAL A 98 -1.26 -14.46 7.06
CA VAL A 98 -2.35 -13.60 6.56
C VAL A 98 -3.63 -14.42 6.34
N ALA A 99 -3.51 -15.65 5.87
CA ALA A 99 -4.64 -16.56 5.71
C ALA A 99 -5.41 -16.81 7.03
N ALA A 100 -4.71 -16.76 8.17
CA ALA A 100 -5.32 -16.92 9.49
C ALA A 100 -6.19 -15.71 9.94
N PHE A 101 -6.26 -14.63 9.19
CA PHE A 101 -7.03 -13.44 9.57
C PHE A 101 -8.56 -13.61 9.35
N GLY A 102 -8.99 -14.62 8.63
CA GLY A 102 -10.39 -14.91 8.44
C GLY A 102 -10.66 -16.05 7.45
N PRO A 103 -11.88 -16.59 7.43
CA PRO A 103 -12.21 -17.77 6.63
C PRO A 103 -12.18 -17.52 5.11
N GLU A 104 -12.33 -16.27 4.67
CA GLU A 104 -12.33 -15.90 3.25
C GLU A 104 -10.92 -15.68 2.69
N GLU A 105 -9.93 -15.39 3.56
CA GLU A 105 -8.60 -14.98 3.13
C GLU A 105 -7.81 -16.06 2.37
N PRO A 106 -7.91 -17.38 2.72
CA PRO A 106 -7.19 -18.42 1.99
C PRO A 106 -7.46 -18.42 0.48
N LYS A 107 -8.72 -18.22 0.08
CA LYS A 107 -9.09 -18.17 -1.35
C LYS A 107 -8.52 -16.95 -2.05
N LEU A 108 -8.47 -15.82 -1.37
CA LEU A 108 -7.95 -14.57 -1.91
C LEU A 108 -6.42 -14.56 -2.04
N LEU A 109 -5.75 -15.52 -1.41
CA LEU A 109 -4.30 -15.66 -1.41
C LEU A 109 -3.80 -16.76 -2.35
N GLU A 110 -4.68 -17.44 -3.08
CA GLU A 110 -4.26 -18.39 -4.11
C GLU A 110 -3.39 -17.69 -5.15
N GLY A 111 -2.19 -18.23 -5.40
CA GLY A 111 -1.24 -17.65 -6.34
C GLY A 111 -0.67 -16.29 -5.92
N TYR A 112 -0.76 -15.93 -4.63
CA TYR A 112 -0.30 -14.64 -4.14
C TYR A 112 1.15 -14.35 -4.52
N THR A 113 1.34 -13.21 -5.17
CA THR A 113 2.65 -12.65 -5.51
C THR A 113 2.66 -11.18 -5.08
N PRO A 114 3.62 -10.74 -4.27
CA PRO A 114 3.68 -9.35 -3.83
C PRO A 114 3.95 -8.42 -5.02
N ASN A 115 3.20 -7.32 -5.12
CA ASN A 115 3.53 -6.21 -6.01
C ASN A 115 4.59 -5.34 -5.30
N ALA A 116 5.86 -5.67 -5.54
CA ALA A 116 7.00 -5.00 -4.93
C ALA A 116 7.26 -3.63 -5.59
N PRO A 117 7.82 -2.65 -4.85
CA PRO A 117 8.16 -1.33 -5.39
C PRO A 117 9.02 -1.43 -6.66
N VAL A 118 8.60 -0.77 -7.73
CA VAL A 118 9.34 -0.65 -9.00
C VAL A 118 10.03 0.70 -9.14
N ILE A 119 9.60 1.68 -8.36
CA ILE A 119 10.23 3.00 -8.23
C ILE A 119 10.79 3.11 -6.81
N THR A 120 12.08 3.35 -6.67
CA THR A 120 12.71 3.39 -5.34
C THR A 120 13.56 4.64 -5.15
N PHE A 121 13.70 5.05 -3.88
CA PHE A 121 14.56 6.15 -3.46
C PHE A 121 15.42 5.76 -2.25
N LYS A 122 16.48 6.53 -1.96
CA LYS A 122 17.34 6.36 -0.78
C LYS A 122 17.08 7.43 0.28
N ASN A 123 17.31 8.68 -0.06
CA ASN A 123 17.23 9.79 0.89
C ASN A 123 15.89 10.51 0.83
N GLY A 124 15.32 10.60 -0.35
CA GLY A 124 14.05 11.23 -0.60
C GLY A 124 13.71 11.27 -2.06
N MET A 125 12.45 11.56 -2.34
CA MET A 125 11.92 11.67 -3.70
C MET A 125 10.76 12.66 -3.70
N THR A 126 10.62 13.39 -4.78
CA THR A 126 9.43 14.23 -5.05
C THR A 126 8.67 13.65 -6.22
N LEU A 127 7.38 13.42 -6.04
CA LEU A 127 6.45 12.95 -7.07
C LEU A 127 5.36 13.99 -7.29
N HIS A 128 5.17 14.39 -8.53
CA HIS A 128 4.08 15.27 -8.94
C HIS A 128 2.98 14.45 -9.60
N VAL A 129 1.74 14.54 -9.11
CA VAL A 129 0.57 13.90 -9.70
C VAL A 129 -0.57 14.90 -9.74
N GLY A 130 -0.92 15.34 -10.95
CA GLY A 130 -1.90 16.39 -11.15
C GLY A 130 -1.52 17.69 -10.41
N ASP A 131 -2.42 18.18 -9.59
CA ASP A 131 -2.28 19.39 -8.78
C ASP A 131 -1.59 19.16 -7.42
N HIS A 132 -1.06 17.94 -7.18
CA HIS A 132 -0.44 17.57 -5.91
C HIS A 132 1.05 17.22 -6.04
N THR A 133 1.77 17.51 -4.97
CA THR A 133 3.19 17.13 -4.79
C THR A 133 3.34 16.26 -3.55
N PHE A 134 3.89 15.07 -3.75
CA PHE A 134 4.21 14.11 -2.69
C PHE A 134 5.72 14.14 -2.43
N GLN A 135 6.11 14.47 -1.22
CA GLN A 135 7.52 14.44 -0.79
C GLN A 135 7.74 13.23 0.10
N MET A 136 8.48 12.25 -0.38
CA MET A 136 8.95 11.11 0.41
C MET A 136 10.30 11.45 1.02
N LEU A 137 10.42 11.27 2.33
CA LEU A 137 11.64 11.54 3.10
C LEU A 137 12.07 10.25 3.81
N HIS A 138 13.35 9.93 3.76
CA HIS A 138 13.90 8.86 4.58
C HIS A 138 13.99 9.33 6.03
N MET A 139 13.13 8.78 6.88
CA MET A 139 13.05 9.11 8.30
C MET A 139 13.08 7.83 9.15
N PRO A 140 14.26 7.22 9.33
CA PRO A 140 14.38 5.98 10.12
C PRO A 140 14.02 6.22 11.58
N GLY A 141 13.47 5.19 12.21
CA GLY A 141 13.02 5.24 13.60
C GLY A 141 12.41 3.91 14.01
N HIS A 142 11.09 3.75 13.80
CA HIS A 142 10.40 2.48 14.02
C HIS A 142 10.99 1.33 13.16
N THR A 143 11.41 1.65 11.96
CA THR A 143 12.19 0.77 11.07
C THR A 143 13.45 1.49 10.58
N ALA A 144 14.33 0.77 9.89
CA ALA A 144 15.54 1.36 9.30
C ALA A 144 15.25 2.17 8.02
N TYR A 145 14.06 1.98 7.44
CA TYR A 145 13.62 2.65 6.20
C TYR A 145 12.13 2.65 6.07
#